data_db658b6be3f23979059990b64fc251a9
#
_entry.id   db658b6be3f23979059990b64fc251a9
#
_cell.length_a   1.000
_cell.length_b   1.000
_cell.length_c   1.000
_cell.angle_alpha   90.00
_cell.angle_beta   90.00
_cell.angle_gamma   90.00
#
_symmetry.space_group_name_H-M   'P 1'
#
loop_
_entity.id
_entity.type
_entity.pdbx_description
1 polymer ?
#
loop_
_entity_poly.entity_id
_entity_poly.type
_entity_poly.pdbx_seq_one_letter_code
_entity_poly.pdbx_strand_id
1 'polypeptide(L)'
;MILEVQNGCFGYPKQPVILENINLSLEEGHILAILGPNGIGKTTLLKCMIGLLPWHSGKTLLYGKDIHTLKPKDVWSTISYIPQSRGFAFSYTGLEMVLLGRSAHLGTFQQPGKEEIEMAEAMMERVGIT
;
A
#
# COMPACT_ATOMS: atom_id res chain seq x y z
N MET A 1 -0.92 18.12 -0.94
CA MET A 1 -1.36 16.85 -0.33
C MET A 1 -0.84 15.67 -1.11
N ILE A 2 -0.28 14.69 -0.41
CA ILE A 2 0.23 13.49 -1.07
C ILE A 2 -0.94 12.54 -1.35
N LEU A 3 -1.77 12.30 -0.34
CA LEU A 3 -2.89 11.37 -0.40
C LEU A 3 -4.13 12.02 0.15
N GLU A 4 -5.25 11.86 -0.54
CA GLU A 4 -6.52 12.41 -0.11
C GLU A 4 -7.65 11.44 -0.41
N VAL A 5 -8.55 11.23 0.54
CA VAL A 5 -9.77 10.47 0.32
C VAL A 5 -10.94 11.43 0.36
N GLN A 6 -11.76 11.40 -0.66
CA GLN A 6 -12.93 12.25 -0.81
C GLN A 6 -14.20 11.42 -0.84
N ASN A 7 -15.03 11.60 0.18
CA ASN A 7 -16.36 10.99 0.27
C ASN A 7 -16.36 9.47 0.05
N GLY A 8 -15.39 8.77 0.63
CA GLY A 8 -15.22 7.34 0.44
C GLY A 8 -16.28 6.52 1.14
N CYS A 9 -16.90 5.61 0.40
CA CYS A 9 -17.87 4.65 0.94
C CYS A 9 -17.52 3.25 0.43
N PHE A 10 -17.60 2.27 1.31
CA PHE A 10 -17.30 0.88 0.97
C PHE A 10 -18.06 -0.09 1.86
N GLY A 11 -18.46 -1.22 1.28
CA GLY A 11 -19.00 -2.37 1.99
C GLY A 11 -18.75 -3.62 1.17
N TYR A 12 -18.60 -4.76 1.83
CA TYR A 12 -18.45 -6.03 1.12
C TYR A 12 -19.81 -6.49 0.55
N PRO A 13 -19.82 -7.26 -0.56
CA PRO A 13 -21.07 -7.73 -1.15
C PRO A 13 -21.94 -8.46 -0.12
N LYS A 14 -23.24 -8.15 -0.13
CA LYS A 14 -24.26 -8.75 0.75
C LYS A 14 -24.02 -8.50 2.24
N GLN A 15 -23.21 -7.49 2.58
CA GLN A 15 -22.94 -7.10 3.96
C GLN A 15 -23.25 -5.62 4.15
N PRO A 16 -23.47 -5.18 5.40
CA PRO A 16 -23.66 -3.78 5.68
C PRO A 16 -22.48 -2.94 5.23
N VAL A 17 -22.73 -1.66 4.93
CA VAL A 17 -21.67 -0.71 4.62
C VAL A 17 -20.75 -0.55 5.82
N ILE A 18 -19.44 -0.67 5.60
CA ILE A 18 -18.44 -0.56 6.65
C ILE A 18 -17.91 0.86 6.76
N LEU A 19 -17.68 1.50 5.62
CA LEU A 19 -17.11 2.86 5.55
C LEU A 19 -18.10 3.79 4.89
N GLU A 20 -18.40 4.90 5.56
CA GLU A 20 -19.33 5.89 5.06
C GLU A 20 -18.70 7.27 5.11
N ASN A 21 -18.80 7.99 3.99
CA ASN A 21 -18.39 9.39 3.87
C ASN A 21 -17.00 9.67 4.50
N ILE A 22 -16.03 8.87 4.14
CA ILE A 22 -14.67 9.01 4.65
C ILE A 22 -13.98 10.16 3.93
N ASN A 23 -13.49 11.10 4.71
CA ASN A 23 -12.70 12.23 4.21
C ASN A 23 -11.44 12.36 5.05
N LEU A 24 -10.29 12.30 4.42
CA LEU A 24 -9.01 12.47 5.09
C LEU A 24 -7.97 12.92 4.09
N SER A 25 -6.88 13.46 4.61
CA SER A 25 -5.76 13.88 3.77
C SER A 25 -4.45 13.68 4.52
N LEU A 26 -3.40 13.45 3.76
CA LEU A 26 -2.05 13.27 4.28
C LEU A 26 -1.12 14.22 3.56
N GLU A 27 -0.45 15.08 4.32
CA GLU A 27 0.55 16.01 3.81
C GLU A 27 1.94 15.40 3.89
N GLU A 28 2.84 15.91 3.06
CA GLU A 28 4.24 15.49 3.10
C GLU A 28 4.86 15.77 4.48
N GLY A 29 5.64 14.82 4.98
CA GLY A 29 6.29 14.95 6.28
C GLY A 29 5.40 14.68 7.47
N HIS A 30 4.13 14.32 7.27
CA HIS A 30 3.18 14.05 8.34
C HIS A 30 2.92 12.56 8.50
N ILE A 31 2.45 12.18 9.68
CA ILE A 31 2.03 10.81 9.98
C ILE A 31 0.56 10.84 10.35
N LEU A 32 -0.24 10.02 9.68
CA LEU A 32 -1.64 9.82 10.00
C LEU A 32 -1.81 8.47 10.71
N ALA A 33 -2.32 8.49 11.92
CA ALA A 33 -2.59 7.26 12.67
C ALA A 33 -4.09 6.96 12.64
N ILE A 34 -4.44 5.70 12.37
CA ILE A 34 -5.82 5.23 12.36
C ILE A 34 -5.97 4.27 13.54
N LEU A 35 -6.76 4.69 14.52
CA LEU A 35 -6.94 3.96 15.76
C LEU A 35 -8.38 3.48 15.92
N GLY A 36 -8.55 2.36 16.58
CA GLY A 36 -9.87 1.81 16.85
C GLY A 36 -9.78 0.32 17.20
N PRO A 37 -10.87 -0.25 17.73
CA PRO A 37 -10.89 -1.69 18.05
C PRO A 37 -10.83 -2.54 16.80
N ASN A 38 -10.44 -3.80 16.96
CA ASN A 38 -10.43 -4.76 15.86
C ASN A 38 -11.84 -4.95 15.32
N GLY A 39 -11.96 -5.10 14.00
CA GLY A 39 -13.23 -5.34 13.34
C GLY A 39 -14.01 -4.07 12.97
N ILE A 40 -13.47 -2.89 13.24
CA ILE A 40 -14.14 -1.63 12.91
C ILE A 40 -13.93 -1.17 11.46
N GLY A 41 -13.10 -1.89 10.70
CA GLY A 41 -12.86 -1.54 9.30
C GLY A 41 -11.53 -0.86 9.02
N LYS A 42 -10.58 -0.83 9.95
CA LYS A 42 -9.28 -0.18 9.75
C LYS A 42 -8.51 -0.77 8.58
N THR A 43 -8.43 -2.09 8.50
CA THR A 43 -7.73 -2.77 7.41
C THR A 43 -8.42 -2.51 6.08
N THR A 44 -9.75 -2.54 6.07
CA THR A 44 -10.54 -2.24 4.89
C THR A 44 -10.30 -0.82 4.42
N LEU A 45 -10.28 0.14 5.35
CA LEU A 45 -9.98 1.54 5.03
C LEU A 45 -8.61 1.68 4.37
N LEU A 46 -7.58 1.06 4.95
CA LEU A 46 -6.24 1.12 4.36
C LEU A 46 -6.21 0.54 2.95
N LYS A 47 -6.87 -0.60 2.74
CA LYS A 47 -6.93 -1.22 1.41
C LYS A 47 -7.63 -0.33 0.38
N CYS A 48 -8.71 0.32 0.78
CA CYS A 48 -9.41 1.25 -0.10
C CYS A 48 -8.56 2.49 -0.40
N MET A 49 -7.86 3.00 0.61
CA MET A 49 -7.03 4.19 0.45
C MET A 49 -5.90 3.99 -0.56
N ILE A 50 -5.33 2.81 -0.61
CA ILE A 50 -4.19 2.54 -1.50
C ILE A 50 -4.60 1.86 -2.81
N GLY A 51 -5.88 1.68 -3.04
CA GLY A 51 -6.38 1.13 -4.29
C GLY A 51 -6.44 -0.37 -4.40
N LEU A 52 -6.18 -1.10 -3.30
CA LEU A 52 -6.32 -2.56 -3.29
C LEU A 52 -7.79 -3.00 -3.35
N LEU A 53 -8.68 -2.19 -2.80
CA LEU A 53 -10.12 -2.38 -2.91
C LEU A 53 -10.73 -1.14 -3.55
N PRO A 54 -11.71 -1.29 -4.46
CA PRO A 54 -12.35 -0.13 -5.07
C PRO A 54 -13.37 0.50 -4.11
N TRP A 55 -13.40 1.82 -4.07
CA TRP A 55 -14.47 2.52 -3.38
C TRP A 55 -15.80 2.30 -4.11
N HIS A 56 -16.89 2.10 -3.36
CA HIS A 56 -18.24 2.06 -3.95
C HIS A 56 -18.63 3.46 -4.44
N SER A 57 -18.31 4.48 -3.66
CA SER A 57 -18.41 5.86 -4.07
C SER A 57 -17.27 6.64 -3.43
N GLY A 58 -16.99 7.83 -3.95
CA GLY A 58 -15.83 8.57 -3.53
C GLY A 58 -14.57 8.09 -4.24
N LYS A 59 -13.45 8.60 -3.82
CA LYS A 59 -12.17 8.28 -4.47
C LYS A 59 -10.97 8.58 -3.58
N THR A 60 -9.83 7.98 -3.93
CA THR A 60 -8.54 8.33 -3.37
C THR A 60 -7.76 9.08 -4.44
N LEU A 61 -7.19 10.21 -4.06
CA LEU A 61 -6.30 11.00 -4.92
C LEU A 61 -4.87 10.83 -4.44
N LEU A 62 -3.98 10.48 -5.35
CA LEU A 62 -2.54 10.41 -5.09
C LEU A 62 -1.89 11.53 -5.90
N TYR A 63 -1.32 12.50 -5.19
CA TYR A 63 -0.80 13.73 -5.80
C TYR A 63 -1.83 14.38 -6.73
N GLY A 64 -3.09 14.44 -6.29
CA GLY A 64 -4.18 15.06 -7.02
C GLY A 64 -4.79 14.24 -8.14
N LYS A 65 -4.33 13.00 -8.35
CA LYS A 65 -4.85 12.13 -9.41
C LYS A 65 -5.57 10.92 -8.81
N ASP A 66 -6.72 10.57 -9.38
CA ASP A 66 -7.47 9.41 -8.93
C ASP A 66 -6.60 8.15 -9.06
N ILE A 67 -6.43 7.44 -7.97
CA ILE A 67 -5.53 6.29 -7.89
C ILE A 67 -5.91 5.18 -8.88
N HIS A 68 -7.18 5.06 -9.23
CA HIS A 68 -7.65 4.05 -10.18
C HIS A 68 -7.37 4.41 -11.63
N THR A 69 -7.01 5.66 -11.91
CA THR A 69 -6.60 6.09 -13.26
C THR A 69 -5.10 5.92 -13.48
N LEU A 70 -4.36 5.61 -12.43
CA LEU A 70 -2.91 5.43 -12.50
C LEU A 70 -2.57 3.98 -12.80
N LYS A 71 -1.41 3.77 -13.45
CA LYS A 71 -0.90 2.42 -13.67
C LYS A 71 -0.45 1.83 -12.33
N PRO A 72 -0.65 0.53 -12.10
CA PRO A 72 -0.19 -0.10 -10.86
C PRO A 72 1.28 0.16 -10.55
N LYS A 73 2.12 0.18 -11.56
CA LYS A 73 3.55 0.49 -11.40
C LYS A 73 3.77 1.88 -10.80
N ASP A 74 3.02 2.88 -11.26
CA ASP A 74 3.16 4.24 -10.76
C ASP A 74 2.70 4.34 -9.32
N VAL A 75 1.62 3.66 -8.96
CA VAL A 75 1.12 3.62 -7.58
C VAL A 75 2.16 2.97 -6.67
N TRP A 76 2.65 1.80 -7.02
CA TRP A 76 3.58 1.04 -6.18
C TRP A 76 5.00 1.60 -6.17
N SER A 77 5.33 2.51 -7.08
CA SER A 77 6.57 3.28 -7.00
C SER A 77 6.48 4.38 -5.94
N THR A 78 5.27 4.78 -5.57
CA THR A 78 5.03 5.86 -4.61
C THR A 78 4.61 5.34 -3.24
N ILE A 79 3.83 4.25 -3.20
CA ILE A 79 3.24 3.69 -1.99
C ILE A 79 3.85 2.33 -1.67
N SER A 80 4.14 2.10 -0.39
CA SER A 80 4.49 0.78 0.12
C SER A 80 3.42 0.35 1.12
N TYR A 81 3.08 -0.93 1.10
CA TYR A 81 2.09 -1.49 2.01
C TYR A 81 2.69 -2.65 2.81
N ILE A 82 2.58 -2.54 4.13
CA ILE A 82 3.01 -3.60 5.03
C ILE A 82 1.76 -4.23 5.63
N PRO A 83 1.34 -5.39 5.13
CA PRO A 83 0.13 -6.05 5.62
C PRO A 83 0.36 -6.69 6.99
N GLN A 84 -0.73 -6.89 7.70
CA GLN A 84 -0.74 -7.71 8.89
C GLN A 84 -0.74 -9.18 8.46
N SER A 85 0.34 -9.60 7.83
CA SER A 85 0.44 -10.93 7.24
C SER A 85 0.86 -11.95 8.27
N ARG A 86 0.35 -13.17 8.11
CA ARG A 86 0.70 -14.28 8.98
C ARG A 86 1.28 -15.46 8.23
N GLY A 87 1.57 -15.27 6.97
CA GLY A 87 2.14 -16.33 6.15
C GLY A 87 2.25 -15.90 4.71
N PHE A 88 3.11 -16.57 4.01
CA PHE A 88 3.33 -16.35 2.59
C PHE A 88 2.98 -17.61 1.83
N ALA A 89 2.45 -17.45 0.62
CA ALA A 89 2.14 -18.57 -0.27
C ALA A 89 3.41 -19.33 -0.66
N PHE A 90 4.56 -18.65 -0.64
CA PHE A 90 5.85 -19.21 -1.00
C PHE A 90 6.87 -18.92 0.08
N SER A 91 7.87 -19.79 0.19
CA SER A 91 8.98 -19.56 1.10
C SER A 91 10.02 -18.69 0.41
N TYR A 92 10.26 -17.50 0.95
CA TYR A 92 11.30 -16.60 0.47
C TYR A 92 12.33 -16.36 1.56
N THR A 93 13.58 -16.12 1.16
CA THR A 93 14.56 -15.60 2.10
C THR A 93 14.24 -14.14 2.42
N GLY A 94 14.83 -13.62 3.51
CA GLY A 94 14.66 -12.20 3.83
C GLY A 94 15.09 -11.29 2.69
N LEU A 95 16.22 -11.61 2.05
CA LEU A 95 16.70 -10.84 0.91
C LEU A 95 15.73 -10.87 -0.26
N GLU A 96 15.18 -12.03 -0.59
CA GLU A 96 14.21 -12.15 -1.67
C GLU A 96 12.96 -11.31 -1.39
N MET A 97 12.47 -11.30 -0.15
CA MET A 97 11.32 -10.50 0.24
C MET A 97 11.59 -9.00 0.08
N VAL A 98 12.77 -8.54 0.48
CA VAL A 98 13.16 -7.14 0.32
C VAL A 98 13.28 -6.79 -1.15
N LEU A 99 13.84 -7.68 -1.97
CA LEU A 99 13.96 -7.46 -3.42
C LEU A 99 12.60 -7.34 -4.10
N LEU A 100 11.57 -8.02 -3.61
CA LEU A 100 10.21 -7.88 -4.16
C LEU A 100 9.70 -6.44 -4.04
N GLY A 101 10.13 -5.71 -3.03
CA GLY A 101 9.78 -4.30 -2.87
C GLY A 101 10.32 -3.39 -3.98
N ARG A 102 11.32 -3.86 -4.73
CA ARG A 102 11.89 -3.12 -5.86
C ARG A 102 11.27 -3.50 -7.20
N SER A 103 10.34 -4.44 -7.21
CA SER A 103 9.76 -4.93 -8.47
C SER A 103 9.06 -3.83 -9.29
N ALA A 104 8.53 -2.80 -8.64
CA ALA A 104 7.92 -1.66 -9.32
C ALA A 104 8.92 -0.82 -10.11
N HIS A 105 10.22 -0.92 -9.77
CA HIS A 105 11.29 -0.17 -10.42
C HIS A 105 12.04 -1.00 -11.46
N LEU A 106 11.69 -2.28 -11.61
CA LEU A 106 12.28 -3.19 -12.58
C LEU A 106 11.30 -3.42 -13.73
N GLY A 107 11.82 -3.69 -14.92
CA GLY A 107 10.98 -4.11 -16.05
C GLY A 107 10.43 -5.51 -15.84
N THR A 108 9.42 -5.89 -16.62
CA THR A 108 8.72 -7.17 -16.47
C THR A 108 9.66 -8.38 -16.51
N PHE A 109 10.70 -8.32 -17.32
CA PHE A 109 11.65 -9.42 -17.49
C PHE A 109 13.03 -9.13 -16.94
N GLN A 110 13.17 -8.04 -16.18
CA GLN A 110 14.46 -7.72 -15.58
C GLN A 110 14.71 -8.56 -14.33
N GLN A 111 15.94 -9.02 -14.20
CA GLN A 111 16.40 -9.66 -12.99
C GLN A 111 17.04 -8.62 -12.06
N PRO A 112 16.99 -8.82 -10.74
CA PRO A 112 17.70 -7.92 -9.83
C PRO A 112 19.18 -7.89 -10.16
N GLY A 113 19.70 -6.69 -10.42
CA GLY A 113 21.13 -6.50 -10.66
C GLY A 113 21.90 -6.37 -9.36
N LYS A 114 23.22 -6.24 -9.49
CA LYS A 114 24.09 -6.08 -8.33
C LYS A 114 23.69 -4.88 -7.46
N GLU A 115 23.36 -3.77 -8.10
CA GLU A 115 22.94 -2.56 -7.40
C GLU A 115 21.66 -2.78 -6.57
N GLU A 116 20.70 -3.51 -7.10
CA GLU A 116 19.44 -3.80 -6.40
C GLU A 116 19.72 -4.74 -5.20
N ILE A 117 20.59 -5.71 -5.35
CA ILE A 117 20.94 -6.63 -4.28
C ILE A 117 21.67 -5.86 -3.16
N GLU A 118 22.61 -4.99 -3.51
CA GLU A 118 23.34 -4.19 -2.53
C GLU A 118 22.37 -3.27 -1.77
N MET A 119 21.41 -2.66 -2.44
CA MET A 119 20.40 -1.83 -1.82
C MET A 119 19.53 -2.63 -0.86
N ALA A 120 19.10 -3.83 -1.26
CA ALA A 120 18.29 -4.69 -0.41
C ALA A 120 19.06 -5.11 0.84
N GLU A 121 20.32 -5.48 0.70
CA GLU A 121 21.18 -5.86 1.83
C GLU A 121 21.37 -4.68 2.80
N ALA A 122 21.57 -3.47 2.28
CA ALA A 122 21.70 -2.28 3.10
C ALA A 122 20.42 -2.00 3.89
N MET A 123 19.25 -2.18 3.27
CA MET A 123 17.96 -2.01 3.95
C MET A 123 17.76 -3.06 5.05
N MET A 124 18.13 -4.32 4.78
CA MET A 124 18.05 -5.38 5.78
C MET A 124 18.93 -5.07 6.99
N GLU A 125 20.14 -4.57 6.76
CA GLU A 125 21.02 -4.18 7.84
C GLU A 125 20.44 -3.06 8.68
N ARG A 126 19.83 -2.05 8.04
CA ARG A 126 19.21 -0.93 8.75
C ARG A 126 18.09 -1.35 9.68
N VAL A 127 17.34 -2.39 9.34
CA VAL A 127 16.23 -2.88 10.17
C VAL A 127 16.63 -4.07 11.05
N GLY A 128 17.91 -4.48 11.03
CA GLY A 128 18.40 -5.53 11.91
C GLY A 128 18.17 -6.95 11.42
N ILE A 129 17.89 -7.14 10.14
CA ILE A 129 17.76 -8.46 9.53
C ILE A 129 19.06 -8.80 8.80
N THR A 130 19.68 -9.90 9.16
CA THR A 130 20.92 -10.34 8.52
C THR A 130 20.85 -11.79 8.05
#